data_0e7aa9f85267e36fd837d4cd628957e7
#
_entry.id   0e7aa9f85267e36fd837d4cd628957e7
#
_cell.length_a   1.000
_cell.length_b   1.000
_cell.length_c   1.000
_cell.angle_alpha   90.00
_cell.angle_beta   90.00
_cell.angle_gamma   90.00
#
_symmetry.space_group_name_H-M   'P 1'
#
loop_
_entity.id
_entity.type
_entity.pdbx_description
1 polymer ?
#
loop_
_entity_poly.entity_id
_entity_poly.type
_entity_poly.pdbx_seq_one_letter_code
_entity_poly.pdbx_strand_id
1 'polypeptide(L)'
;MVTAVLLVQKATPETITQFHDQLSNELPTSKGKWNFNFKIFRNNPYSIPPDLVETTTTSPESKFLFTLSPSYLPDSTITLVNGKSAGVFTNLIEEEASELSHPTELTIPNEHLHRGATTGLNDRFDIFVGQKLQSLWTQRQIIKGDGGQIYELENGNLCIKTSNVFLHGNFRGLLIQIDLNDHLCDTKNPDSFKQVFDKVSEKYGIPPGNLCCEVLDTKYLDKYGDLCFQYSKILNF
;
A
#
# COMPACT_ATOMS: atom_id res chain seq x y z
N MET A 1 -3.91 -13.75 3.39
CA MET A 1 -3.67 -13.30 2.00
C MET A 1 -2.28 -12.70 1.96
N VAL A 2 -1.41 -13.22 1.11
CA VAL A 2 -0.01 -12.79 0.97
C VAL A 2 0.09 -11.86 -0.23
N THR A 3 0.88 -10.80 -0.13
CA THR A 3 1.02 -9.79 -1.17
C THR A 3 2.45 -9.71 -1.68
N ALA A 4 2.59 -9.32 -2.94
CA ALA A 4 3.86 -8.90 -3.52
C ALA A 4 3.64 -7.70 -4.44
N VAL A 5 4.64 -6.84 -4.50
CA VAL A 5 4.62 -5.65 -5.36
C VAL A 5 5.84 -5.68 -6.27
N LEU A 6 5.61 -5.46 -7.55
CA LEU A 6 6.63 -5.42 -8.58
C LEU A 6 6.56 -4.10 -9.34
N LEU A 7 7.70 -3.50 -9.62
CA LEU A 7 7.80 -2.30 -10.45
C LEU A 7 8.65 -2.57 -11.68
N VAL A 8 8.03 -2.43 -12.84
CA VAL A 8 8.69 -2.48 -14.16
C VAL A 8 9.09 -1.06 -14.55
N GLN A 9 10.29 -0.63 -14.17
CA GLN A 9 10.75 0.76 -14.36
C GLN A 9 10.89 1.18 -15.82
N LYS A 10 11.19 0.24 -16.72
CA LYS A 10 11.38 0.49 -18.16
C LYS A 10 10.18 0.01 -19.00
N ALA A 11 8.98 0.04 -18.40
CA ALA A 11 7.78 -0.35 -19.13
C ALA A 11 7.53 0.60 -20.30
N THR A 12 7.48 0.06 -21.49
CA THR A 12 7.03 0.77 -22.70
C THR A 12 5.53 0.58 -22.89
N PRO A 13 4.85 1.44 -23.66
CA PRO A 13 3.44 1.22 -24.01
C PRO A 13 3.18 -0.17 -24.60
N GLU A 14 4.10 -0.66 -25.43
CA GLU A 14 4.03 -2.00 -26.03
C GLU A 14 4.10 -3.09 -24.96
N THR A 15 5.05 -3.01 -24.02
CA THR A 15 5.17 -3.97 -22.91
C THR A 15 3.89 -3.99 -22.05
N ILE A 16 3.31 -2.82 -21.79
CA ILE A 16 2.09 -2.69 -21.01
C ILE A 16 0.92 -3.34 -21.76
N THR A 17 0.76 -3.03 -23.05
CA THR A 17 -0.32 -3.60 -23.87
C THR A 17 -0.18 -5.11 -23.97
N GLN A 18 1.01 -5.63 -24.31
CA GLN A 18 1.26 -7.07 -24.39
C GLN A 18 0.92 -7.80 -23.10
N PHE A 19 1.28 -7.21 -21.95
CA PHE A 19 0.96 -7.80 -20.65
C PHE A 19 -0.55 -7.82 -20.40
N HIS A 20 -1.26 -6.74 -20.69
CA HIS A 20 -2.73 -6.70 -20.55
C HIS A 20 -3.43 -7.67 -21.51
N ASP A 21 -2.95 -7.80 -22.73
CA ASP A 21 -3.48 -8.77 -23.70
C ASP A 21 -3.27 -10.21 -23.22
N GLN A 22 -2.09 -10.51 -22.69
CA GLN A 22 -1.80 -11.82 -22.12
C GLN A 22 -2.68 -12.14 -20.93
N LEU A 23 -2.84 -11.19 -19.97
CA LEU A 23 -3.77 -11.38 -18.86
C LEU A 23 -5.21 -11.59 -19.32
N SER A 24 -5.64 -10.87 -20.37
CA SER A 24 -7.00 -10.99 -20.90
C SER A 24 -7.26 -12.36 -21.52
N ASN A 25 -6.25 -13.02 -22.07
CA ASN A 25 -6.36 -14.38 -22.63
C ASN A 25 -6.64 -15.44 -21.55
N GLU A 26 -6.28 -15.18 -20.30
CA GLU A 26 -6.57 -16.06 -19.15
C GLU A 26 -8.02 -15.92 -18.64
N LEU A 27 -8.86 -15.17 -19.33
CA LEU A 27 -10.27 -14.92 -18.99
C LEU A 27 -10.49 -14.46 -17.55
N PRO A 28 -9.80 -13.42 -17.09
CA PRO A 28 -9.95 -12.92 -15.73
C PRO A 28 -11.31 -12.28 -15.52
N THR A 29 -11.79 -12.29 -14.28
CA THR A 29 -12.89 -11.43 -13.88
C THR A 29 -12.36 -10.01 -13.64
N SER A 30 -12.78 -9.04 -14.44
CA SER A 30 -12.42 -7.64 -14.22
C SER A 30 -13.21 -7.07 -13.03
N LYS A 31 -12.50 -6.55 -12.01
CA LYS A 31 -13.10 -5.91 -10.83
C LYS A 31 -13.13 -4.38 -10.93
N GLY A 32 -12.76 -3.84 -12.10
CA GLY A 32 -12.81 -2.42 -12.36
C GLY A 32 -11.45 -1.71 -12.31
N LYS A 33 -11.53 -0.39 -12.36
CA LYS A 33 -10.36 0.49 -12.34
C LYS A 33 -9.99 0.86 -10.91
N TRP A 34 -8.72 1.16 -10.71
CA TRP A 34 -8.22 1.66 -9.43
C TRP A 34 -7.08 2.65 -9.61
N ASN A 35 -6.82 3.40 -8.56
CA ASN A 35 -5.69 4.31 -8.43
C ASN A 35 -5.17 4.26 -6.99
N PHE A 36 -4.02 4.88 -6.74
CA PHE A 36 -3.50 5.02 -5.40
C PHE A 36 -2.71 6.32 -5.23
N ASN A 37 -2.62 6.77 -3.98
CA ASN A 37 -1.70 7.79 -3.55
C ASN A 37 -0.75 7.19 -2.50
N PHE A 38 0.53 7.30 -2.75
CA PHE A 38 1.57 6.93 -1.79
C PHE A 38 2.36 8.18 -1.42
N LYS A 39 2.31 8.57 -0.14
CA LYS A 39 3.00 9.76 0.36
C LYS A 39 4.08 9.38 1.35
N ILE A 40 5.18 10.10 1.28
CA ILE A 40 6.35 9.95 2.14
C ILE A 40 6.50 11.24 2.94
N PHE A 41 6.46 11.10 4.26
CA PHE A 41 6.70 12.17 5.20
C PHE A 41 7.98 11.87 5.99
N ARG A 42 8.70 12.93 6.34
CA ARG A 42 9.88 12.87 7.21
C ARG A 42 9.58 13.64 8.49
N ASN A 43 9.99 13.10 9.62
CA ASN A 43 9.85 13.81 10.89
C ASN A 43 10.62 15.14 10.88
N ASN A 44 10.08 16.11 11.57
CA ASN A 44 10.81 17.34 11.88
C ASN A 44 11.70 17.08 13.11
N PRO A 45 13.04 17.10 12.98
CA PRO A 45 13.93 16.84 14.09
C PRO A 45 13.76 17.85 15.25
N TYR A 46 13.28 19.07 14.94
CA TYR A 46 13.04 20.10 15.94
C TYR A 46 11.72 19.94 16.70
N SER A 47 10.89 18.96 16.34
CA SER A 47 9.64 18.65 17.06
C SER A 47 9.86 17.74 18.27
N ILE A 48 11.07 17.21 18.46
CA ILE A 48 11.40 16.37 19.61
C ILE A 48 11.70 17.29 20.81
N PRO A 49 11.00 17.10 21.95
CA PRO A 49 11.28 17.87 23.15
C PRO A 49 12.75 17.72 23.56
N PRO A 50 13.42 18.82 24.00
CA PRO A 50 14.84 18.80 24.37
C PRO A 50 15.17 17.73 25.43
N ASP A 51 14.24 17.47 26.34
CA ASP A 51 14.39 16.49 27.42
C ASP A 51 14.42 15.04 26.93
N LEU A 52 13.94 14.78 25.71
CA LEU A 52 13.95 13.47 25.07
C LEU A 52 15.08 13.32 24.05
N VAL A 53 15.84 14.37 23.79
CA VAL A 53 17.04 14.28 23.00
C VAL A 53 18.12 13.66 23.90
N GLU A 54 18.31 12.34 23.75
CA GLU A 54 19.44 11.68 24.38
C GLU A 54 20.71 12.44 23.99
N THR A 55 21.52 12.79 24.99
CA THR A 55 22.79 13.53 24.85
C THR A 55 23.88 12.78 24.08
N THR A 56 23.50 11.78 23.31
CA THR A 56 24.38 11.09 22.35
C THR A 56 24.57 11.97 21.14
N THR A 57 25.80 12.28 20.85
CA THR A 57 26.38 13.14 19.79
C THR A 57 26.04 12.75 18.34
N THR A 58 25.04 11.92 18.12
CA THR A 58 24.54 11.55 16.79
C THR A 58 23.34 12.43 16.44
N SER A 59 23.38 12.99 15.23
CA SER A 59 22.25 13.73 14.65
C SER A 59 20.95 12.91 14.80
N PRO A 60 19.82 13.53 15.19
CA PRO A 60 18.56 12.82 15.40
C PRO A 60 18.20 12.02 14.15
N GLU A 61 17.98 10.72 14.34
CA GLU A 61 17.65 9.79 13.27
C GLU A 61 16.42 10.28 12.50
N SER A 62 16.52 10.31 11.18
CA SER A 62 15.39 10.65 10.34
C SER A 62 14.38 9.51 10.36
N LYS A 63 13.18 9.81 10.88
CA LYS A 63 12.07 8.87 10.85
C LYS A 63 11.16 9.17 9.65
N PHE A 64 10.65 8.13 9.04
CA PHE A 64 9.75 8.25 7.91
C PHE A 64 8.37 7.69 8.26
N LEU A 65 7.35 8.40 7.80
CA LEU A 65 5.97 7.95 7.83
C LEU A 65 5.54 7.79 6.37
N PHE A 66 5.05 6.62 6.05
CA PHE A 66 4.50 6.28 4.75
C PHE A 66 2.99 6.13 4.86
N THR A 67 2.26 6.66 3.90
CA THR A 67 0.82 6.48 3.80
C THR A 67 0.46 5.97 2.42
N LEU A 68 -0.34 4.90 2.37
CA LEU A 68 -0.87 4.32 1.14
C LEU A 68 -2.38 4.37 1.18
N SER A 69 -2.97 5.06 0.20
CA SER A 69 -4.43 5.19 0.05
C SER A 69 -4.84 4.67 -1.32
N PRO A 70 -5.14 3.36 -1.46
CA PRO A 70 -5.62 2.78 -2.69
C PRO A 70 -7.14 2.98 -2.80
N SER A 71 -7.66 3.22 -4.01
CA SER A 71 -9.08 3.48 -4.23
C SER A 71 -9.99 2.26 -4.01
N TYR A 72 -9.43 1.05 -4.03
CA TYR A 72 -10.18 -0.17 -3.67
C TYR A 72 -10.39 -0.34 -2.15
N LEU A 73 -9.79 0.52 -1.34
CA LEU A 73 -10.03 0.70 0.09
C LEU A 73 -10.55 2.13 0.28
N PRO A 74 -11.84 2.36 0.01
CA PRO A 74 -12.41 3.70 0.11
C PRO A 74 -12.21 4.23 1.53
N ASP A 75 -11.98 5.55 1.63
CA ASP A 75 -11.90 6.31 2.87
C ASP A 75 -10.85 5.81 3.88
N SER A 76 -9.96 4.93 3.43
CA SER A 76 -8.96 4.30 4.28
C SER A 76 -7.54 4.64 3.83
N THR A 77 -6.66 4.78 4.81
CA THR A 77 -5.23 5.04 4.62
C THR A 77 -4.41 4.04 5.42
N ILE A 78 -3.62 3.26 4.75
CA ILE A 78 -2.67 2.33 5.36
C ILE A 78 -1.44 3.13 5.77
N THR A 79 -0.94 2.92 6.98
CA THR A 79 0.14 3.73 7.55
C THR A 79 1.27 2.88 8.08
N LEU A 80 2.49 3.28 7.74
CA LEU A 80 3.73 2.65 8.20
C LEU A 80 4.65 3.72 8.80
N VAL A 81 5.13 3.50 10.00
CA VAL A 81 6.07 4.41 10.67
C VAL A 81 7.37 3.67 10.95
N ASN A 82 8.47 4.17 10.39
CA ASN A 82 9.82 3.62 10.64
C ASN A 82 9.92 2.11 10.42
N GLY A 83 9.26 1.59 9.36
CA GLY A 83 9.25 0.17 9.04
C GLY A 83 8.36 -0.69 9.95
N LYS A 84 7.49 -0.08 10.77
CA LYS A 84 6.50 -0.77 11.59
C LYS A 84 5.10 -0.37 11.18
N SER A 85 4.18 -1.33 11.10
CA SER A 85 2.77 -1.03 10.84
C SER A 85 2.19 -0.15 11.95
N ALA A 86 1.59 0.97 11.55
CA ALA A 86 0.83 1.84 12.45
C ALA A 86 -0.69 1.62 12.28
N GLY A 87 -1.08 0.74 11.37
CA GLY A 87 -2.47 0.34 11.13
C GLY A 87 -3.12 1.02 9.94
N VAL A 88 -4.42 0.81 9.84
CA VAL A 88 -5.28 1.40 8.81
C VAL A 88 -6.19 2.42 9.46
N PHE A 89 -6.18 3.65 8.94
CA PHE A 89 -7.03 4.73 9.42
C PHE A 89 -8.18 4.95 8.45
N THR A 90 -9.41 4.85 8.95
CA THR A 90 -10.63 5.10 8.18
C THR A 90 -11.24 6.43 8.63
N ASN A 91 -11.64 7.28 7.69
CA ASN A 91 -12.33 8.52 8.00
C ASN A 91 -13.83 8.28 8.14
N LEU A 92 -14.48 9.16 8.90
CA LEU A 92 -15.94 9.17 9.04
C LEU A 92 -16.54 9.93 7.87
N ILE A 93 -17.58 9.36 7.24
CA ILE A 93 -18.38 10.02 6.22
C ILE A 93 -19.64 10.54 6.90
N GLU A 94 -19.90 11.85 6.80
CA GLU A 94 -21.06 12.51 7.46
C GLU A 94 -22.40 11.93 7.01
N GLU A 95 -22.51 11.45 5.77
CA GLU A 95 -23.75 10.88 5.22
C GLU A 95 -24.15 9.57 5.92
N GLU A 96 -23.20 8.74 6.32
CA GLU A 96 -23.47 7.53 7.10
C GLU A 96 -23.76 7.83 8.57
N ALA A 97 -23.20 8.92 9.10
CA ALA A 97 -23.46 9.35 10.47
C ALA A 97 -24.88 9.91 10.66
N SER A 98 -25.54 10.41 9.61
CA SER A 98 -26.90 10.97 9.68
C SER A 98 -28.00 9.90 9.63
N GLU A 99 -27.74 8.72 9.08
CA GLU A 99 -28.69 7.60 9.04
C GLU A 99 -28.59 6.68 10.27
N LEU A 100 -27.48 6.73 11.00
CA LEU A 100 -27.31 5.98 12.24
C LEU A 100 -27.96 6.75 13.40
N SER A 101 -29.12 6.25 13.82
CA SER A 101 -29.86 6.76 14.98
C SER A 101 -29.08 6.66 16.31
N HIS A 102 -27.88 6.11 16.30
CA HIS A 102 -26.92 6.07 17.40
C HIS A 102 -25.49 6.35 16.89
N PRO A 103 -24.88 7.50 17.23
CA PRO A 103 -23.53 7.88 16.81
C PRO A 103 -22.40 7.02 17.44
N THR A 104 -22.73 5.89 18.02
CA THR A 104 -21.78 5.05 18.79
C THR A 104 -21.29 3.81 18.05
N GLU A 105 -21.84 3.46 16.91
CA GLU A 105 -21.34 2.32 16.10
C GLU A 105 -20.57 2.80 14.90
N LEU A 106 -19.29 3.06 15.13
CA LEU A 106 -18.28 3.15 14.07
C LEU A 106 -18.17 1.77 13.41
N THR A 107 -18.74 1.62 12.22
CA THR A 107 -18.57 0.40 11.43
C THR A 107 -17.17 0.40 10.84
N ILE A 108 -16.19 -0.02 11.64
CA ILE A 108 -14.87 -0.33 11.12
C ILE A 108 -15.00 -1.64 10.35
N PRO A 109 -14.58 -1.73 9.08
CA PRO A 109 -14.59 -2.99 8.35
C PRO A 109 -13.91 -4.08 9.17
N ASN A 110 -14.47 -5.29 9.22
CA ASN A 110 -13.95 -6.39 10.04
C ASN A 110 -12.48 -6.70 9.78
N GLU A 111 -12.01 -6.44 8.57
CA GLU A 111 -10.60 -6.58 8.17
C GLU A 111 -9.67 -5.60 8.90
N HIS A 112 -10.21 -4.50 9.42
CA HIS A 112 -9.48 -3.44 10.12
C HIS A 112 -9.59 -3.52 11.64
N LEU A 113 -10.48 -4.37 12.18
CA LEU A 113 -10.80 -4.43 13.63
C LEU A 113 -9.60 -4.74 14.52
N HIS A 114 -8.61 -5.46 14.02
CA HIS A 114 -7.46 -5.83 14.82
C HIS A 114 -6.35 -4.76 14.85
N ARG A 115 -6.30 -3.87 13.85
CA ARG A 115 -5.24 -2.85 13.71
C ARG A 115 -5.74 -1.55 13.07
N GLY A 116 -7.04 -1.38 13.00
CA GLY A 116 -7.65 -0.17 12.44
C GLY A 116 -7.94 0.86 13.51
N ALA A 117 -7.94 2.11 13.09
CA ALA A 117 -8.39 3.24 13.88
C ALA A 117 -9.18 4.20 13.00
N THR A 118 -10.09 4.95 13.60
CA THR A 118 -10.72 6.07 12.90
C THR A 118 -9.97 7.36 13.17
N THR A 119 -9.94 8.24 12.18
CA THR A 119 -9.41 9.59 12.38
C THR A 119 -10.35 10.45 13.22
N GLY A 120 -11.63 10.06 13.32
CA GLY A 120 -12.68 10.89 13.90
C GLY A 120 -12.99 12.16 13.09
N LEU A 121 -12.49 12.24 11.87
CA LEU A 121 -12.58 13.40 10.98
C LEU A 121 -13.08 12.92 9.61
N ASN A 122 -13.64 13.85 8.84
CA ASN A 122 -14.06 13.60 7.44
C ASN A 122 -12.86 13.54 6.49
N ASP A 123 -11.71 14.10 6.88
CA ASP A 123 -10.50 14.07 6.10
C ASP A 123 -9.76 12.74 6.24
N ARG A 124 -9.26 12.22 5.12
CA ARG A 124 -8.39 11.05 5.13
C ARG A 124 -7.12 11.34 5.94
N PHE A 125 -6.60 10.31 6.58
CA PHE A 125 -5.44 10.43 7.47
C PHE A 125 -4.21 11.04 6.79
N ASP A 126 -3.96 10.73 5.52
CA ASP A 126 -2.86 11.29 4.74
C ASP A 126 -3.00 12.81 4.50
N ILE A 127 -4.24 13.31 4.41
CA ILE A 127 -4.54 14.75 4.34
C ILE A 127 -4.38 15.38 5.73
N PHE A 128 -4.89 14.73 6.76
CA PHE A 128 -4.75 15.17 8.15
C PHE A 128 -3.28 15.36 8.55
N VAL A 129 -2.42 14.38 8.24
CA VAL A 129 -0.97 14.50 8.49
C VAL A 129 -0.38 15.69 7.73
N GLY A 130 -0.71 15.83 6.45
CA GLY A 130 -0.17 16.88 5.60
C GLY A 130 -0.61 18.30 5.97
N GLN A 131 -1.77 18.46 6.61
CA GLN A 131 -2.34 19.77 6.95
C GLN A 131 -2.26 20.12 8.43
N LYS A 132 -2.53 19.16 9.32
CA LYS A 132 -2.63 19.40 10.76
C LYS A 132 -1.35 19.04 11.52
N LEU A 133 -0.55 18.10 10.99
CA LEU A 133 0.69 17.65 11.63
C LEU A 133 1.96 18.14 10.92
N GLN A 134 1.88 19.25 10.18
CA GLN A 134 3.01 19.82 9.43
C GLN A 134 4.22 20.17 10.30
N SER A 135 3.99 20.58 11.56
CA SER A 135 5.06 20.85 12.52
C SER A 135 5.85 19.59 12.92
N LEU A 136 5.22 18.42 12.83
CA LEU A 136 5.79 17.13 13.21
C LEU A 136 6.33 16.37 12.00
N TRP A 137 5.60 16.41 10.88
CA TRP A 137 5.85 15.63 9.67
C TRP A 137 5.84 16.50 8.43
N THR A 138 6.96 16.57 7.74
CA THR A 138 7.09 17.30 6.47
C THR A 138 6.92 16.31 5.31
N GLN A 139 5.97 16.59 4.42
CA GLN A 139 5.78 15.82 3.21
C GLN A 139 6.96 15.98 2.27
N ARG A 140 7.57 14.87 1.85
CA ARG A 140 8.73 14.83 0.96
C ARG A 140 8.35 14.50 -0.46
N GLN A 141 7.53 13.47 -0.63
CA GLN A 141 7.16 12.98 -1.95
C GLN A 141 5.68 12.57 -1.98
N ILE A 142 5.08 12.69 -3.16
CA ILE A 142 3.80 12.10 -3.52
C ILE A 142 4.00 11.28 -4.79
N ILE A 143 3.73 9.99 -4.69
CA ILE A 143 3.75 9.07 -5.81
C ILE A 143 2.31 8.66 -6.07
N LYS A 144 1.89 8.78 -7.33
CA LYS A 144 0.52 8.46 -7.73
C LYS A 144 0.52 7.26 -8.66
N GLY A 145 -0.44 6.37 -8.44
CA GLY A 145 -0.80 5.34 -9.41
C GLY A 145 -2.08 5.75 -10.10
N ASP A 146 -2.10 5.62 -11.43
CA ASP A 146 -3.28 5.96 -12.23
C ASP A 146 -3.46 4.99 -13.40
N GLY A 147 -4.68 4.96 -13.96
CA GLY A 147 -5.02 4.07 -15.07
C GLY A 147 -4.94 2.58 -14.70
N GLY A 148 -5.07 2.27 -13.42
CA GLY A 148 -4.95 0.91 -12.92
C GLY A 148 -6.16 0.04 -13.22
N GLN A 149 -5.94 -1.28 -13.32
CA GLN A 149 -6.97 -2.30 -13.51
C GLN A 149 -6.79 -3.44 -12.51
N ILE A 150 -7.91 -4.05 -12.11
CA ILE A 150 -7.95 -5.17 -11.17
C ILE A 150 -8.46 -6.40 -11.91
N TYR A 151 -7.65 -7.46 -11.90
CA TYR A 151 -7.93 -8.75 -12.49
C TYR A 151 -8.00 -9.83 -11.41
N GLU A 152 -9.15 -10.48 -11.31
CA GLU A 152 -9.31 -11.64 -10.43
C GLU A 152 -9.19 -12.92 -11.28
N LEU A 153 -8.36 -13.83 -10.83
CA LEU A 153 -7.99 -15.07 -11.49
C LEU A 153 -8.18 -16.26 -10.52
N GLU A 154 -8.18 -17.45 -11.06
CA GLU A 154 -8.23 -18.70 -10.27
C GLU A 154 -9.41 -18.72 -9.26
N ASN A 155 -10.59 -18.28 -9.69
CA ASN A 155 -11.81 -18.22 -8.86
C ASN A 155 -11.62 -17.40 -7.56
N GLY A 156 -10.89 -16.29 -7.63
CA GLY A 156 -10.66 -15.40 -6.50
C GLY A 156 -9.43 -15.71 -5.64
N ASN A 157 -8.69 -16.76 -5.98
CA ASN A 157 -7.46 -17.13 -5.24
C ASN A 157 -6.26 -16.25 -5.59
N LEU A 158 -6.27 -15.65 -6.78
CA LEU A 158 -5.24 -14.75 -7.27
C LEU A 158 -5.88 -13.44 -7.75
N CYS A 159 -5.34 -12.33 -7.30
CA CYS A 159 -5.72 -11.02 -7.80
C CYS A 159 -4.47 -10.26 -8.27
N ILE A 160 -4.47 -9.83 -9.53
CA ILE A 160 -3.40 -9.01 -10.12
C ILE A 160 -3.95 -7.61 -10.35
N LYS A 161 -3.28 -6.61 -9.79
CA LYS A 161 -3.63 -5.20 -9.96
C LYS A 161 -2.48 -4.48 -10.65
N THR A 162 -2.77 -3.82 -11.75
CA THR A 162 -1.78 -3.04 -12.51
C THR A 162 -2.03 -1.56 -12.32
N SER A 163 -1.00 -0.72 -12.33
CA SER A 163 -1.16 0.74 -12.30
C SER A 163 0.07 1.45 -12.85
N ASN A 164 -0.14 2.53 -13.59
CA ASN A 164 0.96 3.39 -14.04
C ASN A 164 1.41 4.29 -12.89
N VAL A 165 2.71 4.31 -12.63
CA VAL A 165 3.30 5.08 -11.52
C VAL A 165 3.83 6.41 -12.01
N PHE A 166 3.47 7.47 -11.32
CA PHE A 166 3.90 8.84 -11.61
C PHE A 166 4.53 9.49 -10.37
N LEU A 167 5.67 10.14 -10.59
CA LEU A 167 6.33 11.00 -9.61
C LEU A 167 6.49 12.40 -10.22
N HIS A 168 5.92 13.42 -9.59
CA HIS A 168 5.90 14.80 -10.09
C HIS A 168 5.39 14.91 -11.55
N GLY A 169 4.38 14.10 -11.91
CA GLY A 169 3.82 14.04 -13.25
C GLY A 169 4.61 13.22 -14.27
N ASN A 170 5.81 12.77 -13.92
CA ASN A 170 6.63 11.93 -14.80
C ASN A 170 6.33 10.46 -14.59
N PHE A 171 6.15 9.72 -15.67
CA PHE A 171 5.99 8.27 -15.64
C PHE A 171 7.27 7.60 -15.12
N ARG A 172 7.12 6.66 -14.19
CA ARG A 172 8.23 5.93 -13.54
C ARG A 172 8.23 4.44 -13.84
N GLY A 173 7.11 3.91 -14.27
CA GLY A 173 6.98 2.50 -14.61
C GLY A 173 5.59 1.96 -14.41
N LEU A 174 5.43 0.67 -14.69
CA LEU A 174 4.22 -0.10 -14.41
C LEU A 174 4.39 -0.81 -13.07
N LEU A 175 3.48 -0.52 -12.14
CA LEU A 175 3.37 -1.26 -10.87
C LEU A 175 2.40 -2.41 -11.05
N ILE A 176 2.80 -3.57 -10.56
CA ILE A 176 1.98 -4.78 -10.53
C ILE A 176 1.94 -5.25 -9.08
N GLN A 177 0.74 -5.25 -8.50
CA GLN A 177 0.47 -5.83 -7.18
C GLN A 177 -0.16 -7.20 -7.38
N ILE A 178 0.34 -8.20 -6.67
CA ILE A 178 -0.12 -9.59 -6.72
C ILE A 178 -0.61 -9.94 -5.32
N ASP A 179 -1.88 -10.31 -5.21
CA ASP A 179 -2.47 -10.77 -3.96
C ASP A 179 -2.85 -12.25 -4.11
N LEU A 180 -2.26 -13.09 -3.26
CA LEU A 180 -2.50 -14.53 -3.23
C LEU A 180 -3.26 -14.95 -1.98
N ASN A 181 -4.18 -15.89 -2.14
CA ASN A 181 -4.85 -16.47 -0.99
C ASN A 181 -3.85 -17.31 -0.16
N ASP A 182 -3.99 -17.29 1.17
CA ASP A 182 -3.09 -17.98 2.12
C ASP A 182 -2.97 -19.48 1.88
N HIS A 183 -4.00 -20.09 1.30
CA HIS A 183 -3.99 -21.52 0.96
C HIS A 183 -2.94 -21.90 -0.10
N LEU A 184 -2.45 -20.94 -0.87
CA LEU A 184 -1.48 -21.14 -1.93
C LEU A 184 -0.03 -20.92 -1.48
N CYS A 185 0.17 -20.42 -0.27
CA CYS A 185 1.47 -20.09 0.29
C CYS A 185 1.67 -20.82 1.62
N ASP A 186 2.87 -21.33 1.84
CA ASP A 186 3.28 -21.78 3.17
C ASP A 186 3.59 -20.55 4.04
N THR A 187 2.57 -20.08 4.76
CA THR A 187 2.67 -18.88 5.61
C THR A 187 3.68 -19.02 6.75
N LYS A 188 4.14 -20.25 7.02
CA LYS A 188 5.16 -20.53 8.04
C LYS A 188 6.60 -20.35 7.52
N ASN A 189 6.76 -20.32 6.19
CA ASN A 189 8.07 -20.16 5.56
C ASN A 189 8.05 -18.99 4.58
N PRO A 190 8.32 -17.75 5.04
CA PRO A 190 8.35 -16.56 4.19
C PRO A 190 9.35 -16.63 3.05
N ASP A 191 10.42 -17.40 3.18
CA ASP A 191 11.42 -17.59 2.12
C ASP A 191 10.83 -18.31 0.90
N SER A 192 9.73 -19.06 1.09
CA SER A 192 9.00 -19.69 0.01
C SER A 192 8.18 -18.73 -0.83
N PHE A 193 7.84 -17.55 -0.31
CA PHE A 193 6.98 -16.56 -0.99
C PHE A 193 7.58 -16.16 -2.34
N LYS A 194 8.86 -15.86 -2.36
CA LYS A 194 9.54 -15.48 -3.61
C LYS A 194 9.37 -16.54 -4.69
N GLN A 195 9.55 -17.82 -4.34
CA GLN A 195 9.40 -18.92 -5.31
C GLN A 195 7.97 -19.05 -5.83
N VAL A 196 6.97 -18.79 -4.99
CA VAL A 196 5.55 -18.80 -5.41
C VAL A 196 5.27 -17.64 -6.34
N PHE A 197 5.74 -16.43 -6.01
CA PHE A 197 5.55 -15.26 -6.86
C PHE A 197 6.34 -15.34 -8.17
N ASP A 198 7.52 -15.97 -8.19
CA ASP A 198 8.28 -16.23 -9.41
C ASP A 198 7.50 -17.17 -10.35
N LYS A 199 6.87 -18.23 -9.81
CA LYS A 199 6.00 -19.14 -10.60
C LYS A 199 4.75 -18.42 -11.14
N VAL A 200 4.13 -17.55 -10.34
CA VAL A 200 3.00 -16.72 -10.80
C VAL A 200 3.45 -15.80 -11.92
N SER A 201 4.61 -15.17 -11.75
CA SER A 201 5.18 -14.27 -12.76
C SER A 201 5.47 -14.99 -14.08
N GLU A 202 6.00 -16.20 -14.02
CA GLU A 202 6.24 -17.03 -15.19
C GLU A 202 4.93 -17.46 -15.87
N LYS A 203 3.97 -17.95 -15.07
CA LYS A 203 2.67 -18.42 -15.58
C LYS A 203 1.89 -17.34 -16.33
N TYR A 204 1.87 -16.13 -15.79
CA TYR A 204 1.09 -15.01 -16.36
C TYR A 204 1.93 -14.04 -17.20
N GLY A 205 3.18 -14.38 -17.48
CA GLY A 205 4.07 -13.59 -18.32
C GLY A 205 4.29 -12.17 -17.78
N ILE A 206 4.37 -12.03 -16.46
CA ILE A 206 4.59 -10.74 -15.82
C ILE A 206 5.96 -10.20 -16.27
N PRO A 207 6.03 -8.97 -16.79
CA PRO A 207 7.29 -8.39 -17.24
C PRO A 207 8.34 -8.35 -16.11
N PRO A 208 9.63 -8.54 -16.42
CA PRO A 208 10.68 -8.50 -15.41
C PRO A 208 10.79 -7.12 -14.79
N GLY A 209 10.96 -7.08 -13.47
CA GLY A 209 11.02 -5.86 -12.71
C GLY A 209 11.59 -6.05 -11.31
N ASN A 210 11.48 -5.02 -10.51
CA ASN A 210 11.92 -5.04 -9.11
C ASN A 210 10.78 -5.60 -8.26
N LEU A 211 10.92 -6.82 -7.76
CA LEU A 211 9.93 -7.54 -6.96
C LEU A 211 10.24 -7.43 -5.46
N CYS A 212 9.25 -7.05 -4.67
CA CYS A 212 9.28 -7.14 -3.21
C CYS A 212 8.11 -7.98 -2.70
N CYS A 213 8.41 -9.05 -1.98
CA CYS A 213 7.45 -9.89 -1.28
C CYS A 213 7.82 -10.04 0.21
N GLU A 214 8.67 -9.13 0.73
CA GLU A 214 9.05 -9.10 2.12
C GLU A 214 7.85 -8.73 3.01
N VAL A 215 7.82 -9.31 4.20
CA VAL A 215 6.81 -9.07 5.23
C VAL A 215 7.44 -8.40 6.45
N LEU A 216 6.64 -7.65 7.20
CA LEU A 216 7.10 -6.95 8.41
C LEU A 216 7.44 -7.90 9.55
N ASP A 217 6.62 -8.93 9.72
CA ASP A 217 6.79 -9.95 10.76
C ASP A 217 6.45 -11.33 10.20
N THR A 218 7.40 -12.24 10.26
CA THR A 218 7.23 -13.61 9.78
C THR A 218 6.28 -14.45 10.63
N LYS A 219 6.01 -14.01 11.86
CA LYS A 219 5.09 -14.71 12.78
C LYS A 219 3.64 -14.28 12.61
N TYR A 220 3.43 -13.02 12.20
CA TYR A 220 2.10 -12.43 12.09
C TYR A 220 2.02 -11.63 10.79
N LEU A 221 1.41 -12.24 9.77
CA LEU A 221 1.18 -11.58 8.50
C LEU A 221 0.14 -10.46 8.66
N ASP A 222 0.52 -9.26 8.28
CA ASP A 222 -0.34 -8.09 8.25
C ASP A 222 -0.52 -7.64 6.80
N LYS A 223 -1.57 -8.15 6.14
CA LYS A 223 -1.87 -7.87 4.72
C LYS A 223 -1.62 -6.41 4.32
N TYR A 224 -2.12 -5.47 5.12
CA TYR A 224 -2.02 -4.05 4.78
C TYR A 224 -0.68 -3.44 5.20
N GLY A 225 -0.16 -3.82 6.36
CA GLY A 225 1.16 -3.39 6.80
C GLY A 225 2.26 -3.89 5.87
N ASP A 226 2.21 -5.17 5.50
CA ASP A 226 3.15 -5.78 4.56
C ASP A 226 3.06 -5.13 3.18
N LEU A 227 1.84 -4.86 2.70
CA LEU A 227 1.63 -4.15 1.44
C LEU A 227 2.27 -2.74 1.47
N CYS A 228 1.99 -1.94 2.49
CA CYS A 228 2.58 -0.61 2.61
C CYS A 228 4.11 -0.65 2.72
N PHE A 229 4.64 -1.65 3.40
CA PHE A 229 6.07 -1.90 3.50
C PHE A 229 6.69 -2.21 2.13
N GLN A 230 6.07 -3.10 1.35
CA GLN A 230 6.50 -3.44 -0.01
C GLN A 230 6.48 -2.19 -0.92
N TYR A 231 5.43 -1.36 -0.83
CA TYR A 231 5.38 -0.09 -1.54
C TYR A 231 6.54 0.83 -1.14
N SER A 232 6.88 0.90 0.14
CA SER A 232 7.99 1.74 0.63
C SER A 232 9.36 1.28 0.12
N LYS A 233 9.52 -0.02 -0.14
CA LYS A 233 10.75 -0.60 -0.72
C LYS A 233 10.84 -0.36 -2.22
N ILE A 234 9.73 -0.54 -2.92
CA ILE A 234 9.68 -0.49 -4.38
C ILE A 234 9.62 0.94 -4.92
N LEU A 235 8.92 1.86 -4.23
CA LEU A 235 8.73 3.24 -4.66
C LEU A 235 9.71 4.23 -4.01
N ASN A 236 10.85 3.77 -3.56
CA ASN A 236 11.91 4.63 -3.04
C ASN A 236 12.77 5.15 -4.20
N PHE A 237 12.33 6.29 -4.80
CA PHE A 237 13.01 6.96 -5.93
C PHE A 237 14.00 8.02 -5.46
#